data_bb15a4da17167a402f3202abaf0127a2
#
_entry.id   bb15a4da17167a402f3202abaf0127a2
#
_cell.length_a   1.000
_cell.length_b   1.000
_cell.length_c   1.000
_cell.angle_alpha   90.00
_cell.angle_beta   90.00
_cell.angle_gamma   90.00
#
_symmetry.space_group_name_H-M   'P 1'
#
loop_
_entity.id
_entity.type
_entity.pdbx_description
1 polymer ?
#
loop_
_entity_poly.entity_id
_entity_poly.type
_entity_poly.pdbx_seq_one_letter_code
_entity_poly.pdbx_strand_id
1 'polypeptide(L)'
;MKAVSNDRGVIAAAAMDQRGSLKKSLAAQKGGDITDTMMQEFKAVVAEVLTPHASAILLDPQWGLEASKQRSKNAGLLLAYESSGYDNTQPGRLSGLLRHWSVKRLQEQGANCIKILLYYSPFEDKAINEEKHAWIERIGDECRANDIPFFLEPVGYDPSGGDEKGPEFAKIKPEVVKLSMAEFTKERYGVDVMKVEVPVNMKCVEGAQAFAGTKAYTQDEAMEHFRAAAAVATKPFIYLSAGVSNAEFTESLQLATDSGVKFSGVLCGRATWKEGIPVYAKEGVSAFRTWLESEGVANINNVNDRLQTASPWYAAYGADSADVLA
;
A
#
# COMPACT_ATOMS: atom_id res chain seq x y z
N MET A 1 -0.49 -15.89 5.65
CA MET A 1 0.69 -15.22 5.04
C MET A 1 1.18 -15.93 3.77
N LYS A 2 1.33 -17.26 3.73
CA LYS A 2 1.76 -18.00 2.52
C LYS A 2 0.96 -17.67 1.28
N ALA A 3 -0.37 -17.57 1.39
CA ALA A 3 -1.26 -17.27 0.25
C ALA A 3 -1.00 -15.92 -0.43
N VAL A 4 -0.34 -14.99 0.23
CA VAL A 4 -0.09 -13.62 -0.28
C VAL A 4 1.37 -13.34 -0.62
N SER A 5 2.26 -14.34 -0.48
CA SER A 5 3.68 -14.26 -0.82
C SER A 5 4.03 -15.24 -1.94
N ASN A 6 5.13 -14.97 -2.64
CA ASN A 6 5.69 -15.88 -3.62
C ASN A 6 6.51 -17.01 -2.96
N ASP A 7 7.09 -17.92 -3.75
CA ASP A 7 7.87 -19.08 -3.28
C ASP A 7 9.09 -18.70 -2.44
N ARG A 8 9.56 -17.45 -2.54
CA ARG A 8 10.65 -16.91 -1.71
C ARG A 8 10.16 -16.31 -0.39
N GLY A 9 8.84 -16.33 -0.11
CA GLY A 9 8.25 -15.65 1.04
C GLY A 9 8.20 -14.12 0.89
N VAL A 10 8.38 -13.59 -0.32
CA VAL A 10 8.32 -12.14 -0.60
C VAL A 10 6.92 -11.76 -1.06
N ILE A 11 6.39 -10.67 -0.53
CA ILE A 11 5.08 -10.13 -0.88
C ILE A 11 5.24 -9.21 -2.09
N ALA A 12 4.95 -9.71 -3.28
CA ALA A 12 4.99 -8.97 -4.55
C ALA A 12 3.54 -8.70 -5.01
N ALA A 13 2.81 -7.86 -4.27
CA ALA A 13 1.38 -7.75 -4.42
C ALA A 13 0.94 -6.51 -5.22
N ALA A 14 -0.09 -6.69 -6.05
CA ALA A 14 -0.82 -5.60 -6.71
C ALA A 14 -1.82 -4.95 -5.74
N ALA A 15 -2.18 -3.67 -5.96
CA ALA A 15 -3.17 -2.96 -5.17
C ALA A 15 -4.19 -2.22 -6.05
N MET A 16 -5.47 -2.47 -5.79
CA MET A 16 -6.58 -1.85 -6.49
C MET A 16 -7.77 -1.58 -5.53
N ASP A 17 -7.45 -1.14 -4.31
CA ASP A 17 -8.42 -0.79 -3.26
C ASP A 17 -8.92 0.68 -3.33
N GLN A 18 -8.40 1.47 -4.28
CA GLN A 18 -8.83 2.86 -4.50
C GLN A 18 -10.31 2.91 -4.89
N ARG A 19 -11.07 3.77 -4.22
CA ARG A 19 -12.52 3.95 -4.40
C ARG A 19 -12.83 5.36 -4.92
N GLY A 20 -13.08 6.30 -4.04
CA GLY A 20 -13.41 7.67 -4.41
C GLY A 20 -12.33 8.37 -5.25
N SER A 21 -11.05 8.14 -4.96
CA SER A 21 -9.96 8.71 -5.75
C SER A 21 -9.90 8.16 -7.18
N LEU A 22 -10.13 6.85 -7.37
CA LEU A 22 -10.22 6.25 -8.70
C LEU A 22 -11.44 6.81 -9.47
N LYS A 23 -12.61 6.85 -8.82
CA LYS A 23 -13.84 7.37 -9.41
C LYS A 23 -13.65 8.82 -9.89
N LYS A 24 -13.03 9.68 -9.05
CA LYS A 24 -12.69 11.07 -9.42
C LYS A 24 -11.72 11.15 -10.60
N SER A 25 -10.67 10.31 -10.62
CA SER A 25 -9.69 10.32 -11.71
C SER A 25 -10.31 9.86 -13.04
N LEU A 26 -11.14 8.83 -13.02
CA LEU A 26 -11.89 8.38 -14.21
C LEU A 26 -12.86 9.45 -14.70
N ALA A 27 -13.63 10.08 -13.81
CA ALA A 27 -14.58 11.15 -14.15
C ALA A 27 -13.87 12.34 -14.80
N ALA A 28 -12.72 12.75 -14.26
CA ALA A 28 -11.91 13.83 -14.81
C ALA A 28 -11.41 13.54 -16.24
N GLN A 29 -11.05 12.29 -16.54
CA GLN A 29 -10.58 11.91 -17.87
C GLN A 29 -11.72 11.66 -18.86
N LYS A 30 -12.86 11.15 -18.38
CA LYS A 30 -14.05 10.89 -19.21
C LYS A 30 -14.85 12.15 -19.51
N GLY A 31 -14.78 13.15 -18.64
CA GLY A 31 -15.63 14.35 -18.73
C GLY A 31 -17.10 14.09 -18.36
N GLY A 32 -17.37 13.13 -17.47
CA GLY A 32 -18.73 12.75 -17.06
C GLY A 32 -18.75 11.74 -15.93
N ASP A 33 -19.95 11.31 -15.56
CA ASP A 33 -20.18 10.40 -14.46
C ASP A 33 -19.57 9.00 -14.68
N ILE A 34 -19.11 8.43 -13.58
CA ILE A 34 -18.59 7.06 -13.51
C ILE A 34 -19.59 6.21 -12.73
N THR A 35 -20.13 5.19 -13.40
CA THR A 35 -21.04 4.22 -12.80
C THR A 35 -20.30 3.18 -11.95
N ASP A 36 -21.04 2.51 -11.08
CA ASP A 36 -20.48 1.40 -10.29
C ASP A 36 -20.03 0.23 -11.18
N THR A 37 -20.74 0.00 -12.29
CA THR A 37 -20.35 -1.00 -13.30
C THR A 37 -18.97 -0.68 -13.90
N MET A 38 -18.72 0.59 -14.25
CA MET A 38 -17.41 1.01 -14.77
C MET A 38 -16.29 0.84 -13.74
N MET A 39 -16.58 1.08 -12.45
CA MET A 39 -15.63 0.83 -11.37
C MET A 39 -15.30 -0.66 -11.25
N GLN A 40 -16.31 -1.52 -11.28
CA GLN A 40 -16.16 -2.97 -11.21
C GLN A 40 -15.39 -3.52 -12.42
N GLU A 41 -15.75 -3.06 -13.62
CA GLU A 41 -15.09 -3.45 -14.88
C GLU A 41 -13.61 -3.07 -14.88
N PHE A 42 -13.27 -1.83 -14.52
CA PHE A 42 -11.88 -1.38 -14.41
C PHE A 42 -11.08 -2.28 -13.46
N LYS A 43 -11.61 -2.54 -12.26
CA LYS A 43 -10.95 -3.38 -11.26
C LYS A 43 -10.82 -4.85 -11.71
N ALA A 44 -11.82 -5.36 -12.40
CA ALA A 44 -11.82 -6.74 -12.90
C ALA A 44 -10.70 -6.96 -13.92
N VAL A 45 -10.54 -6.05 -14.88
CA VAL A 45 -9.47 -6.15 -15.90
C VAL A 45 -8.09 -6.00 -15.26
N VAL A 46 -7.91 -5.07 -14.30
CA VAL A 46 -6.64 -4.96 -13.55
C VAL A 46 -6.33 -6.27 -12.80
N ALA A 47 -7.32 -6.85 -12.11
CA ALA A 47 -7.12 -8.10 -11.38
C ALA A 47 -6.75 -9.25 -12.33
N GLU A 48 -7.48 -9.40 -13.43
CA GLU A 48 -7.24 -10.46 -14.41
C GLU A 48 -5.84 -10.37 -15.03
N VAL A 49 -5.43 -9.17 -15.48
CA VAL A 49 -4.19 -8.99 -16.24
C VAL A 49 -2.95 -8.93 -15.36
N LEU A 50 -3.02 -8.27 -14.19
CA LEU A 50 -1.82 -8.06 -13.38
C LEU A 50 -1.55 -9.18 -12.36
N THR A 51 -2.57 -9.94 -11.93
CA THR A 51 -2.34 -10.97 -10.89
C THR A 51 -1.57 -12.20 -11.33
N PRO A 52 -1.48 -12.57 -12.61
CA PRO A 52 -0.50 -13.58 -13.04
C PRO A 52 0.96 -13.20 -12.75
N HIS A 53 1.24 -11.89 -12.58
CA HIS A 53 2.56 -11.32 -12.28
C HIS A 53 2.71 -10.88 -10.82
N ALA A 54 1.77 -11.21 -9.96
CA ALA A 54 1.75 -10.80 -8.56
C ALA A 54 1.51 -11.97 -7.61
N SER A 55 2.05 -11.91 -6.39
CA SER A 55 1.77 -12.90 -5.35
C SER A 55 0.37 -12.75 -4.75
N ALA A 56 -0.22 -11.56 -4.83
CA ALA A 56 -1.54 -11.24 -4.29
C ALA A 56 -2.11 -9.97 -4.93
N ILE A 57 -3.38 -9.69 -4.64
CA ILE A 57 -4.01 -8.42 -4.93
C ILE A 57 -4.78 -7.89 -3.73
N LEU A 58 -4.66 -6.59 -3.46
CA LEU A 58 -5.50 -5.87 -2.52
C LEU A 58 -6.69 -5.25 -3.27
N LEU A 59 -7.89 -5.56 -2.82
CA LEU A 59 -9.14 -5.02 -3.34
C LEU A 59 -9.99 -4.44 -2.22
N ASP A 60 -11.04 -3.70 -2.58
CA ASP A 60 -12.09 -3.27 -1.66
C ASP A 60 -13.38 -4.11 -1.86
N PRO A 61 -14.20 -4.29 -0.82
CA PRO A 61 -15.42 -5.08 -0.96
C PRO A 61 -16.56 -4.34 -1.66
N GLN A 62 -16.45 -3.02 -1.92
CA GLN A 62 -17.51 -2.23 -2.54
C GLN A 62 -17.59 -2.48 -4.06
N TRP A 63 -16.47 -2.42 -4.76
CA TRP A 63 -16.40 -2.60 -6.22
C TRP A 63 -15.39 -3.68 -6.64
N GLY A 64 -14.67 -4.28 -5.70
CA GLY A 64 -13.60 -5.25 -5.98
C GLY A 64 -13.98 -6.71 -5.83
N LEU A 65 -15.17 -7.07 -5.29
CA LEU A 65 -15.52 -8.47 -5.07
C LEU A 65 -15.65 -9.28 -6.39
N GLU A 66 -16.24 -8.68 -7.43
CA GLU A 66 -16.28 -9.35 -8.73
C GLU A 66 -14.87 -9.44 -9.36
N ALA A 67 -14.05 -8.41 -9.17
CA ALA A 67 -12.65 -8.44 -9.59
C ALA A 67 -11.85 -9.55 -8.88
N SER A 68 -12.15 -9.83 -7.61
CA SER A 68 -11.47 -10.91 -6.88
C SER A 68 -11.65 -12.29 -7.50
N LYS A 69 -12.75 -12.50 -8.22
CA LYS A 69 -13.04 -13.78 -8.94
C LYS A 69 -12.23 -13.93 -10.23
N GLN A 70 -11.75 -12.81 -10.78
CA GLN A 70 -10.95 -12.76 -12.02
C GLN A 70 -9.45 -12.89 -11.78
N ARG A 71 -9.00 -12.82 -10.50
CA ARG A 71 -7.58 -12.94 -10.18
C ARG A 71 -7.02 -14.31 -10.53
N SER A 72 -5.73 -14.37 -10.81
CA SER A 72 -5.00 -15.63 -10.94
C SER A 72 -5.24 -16.52 -9.72
N LYS A 73 -5.41 -17.83 -9.93
CA LYS A 73 -5.62 -18.81 -8.85
C LYS A 73 -4.45 -18.88 -7.86
N ASN A 74 -3.25 -18.47 -8.31
CA ASN A 74 -2.04 -18.45 -7.48
C ASN A 74 -1.86 -17.16 -6.71
N ALA A 75 -2.69 -16.12 -6.98
CA ALA A 75 -2.62 -14.85 -6.28
C ALA A 75 -3.56 -14.83 -5.08
N GLY A 76 -3.02 -14.51 -3.92
CA GLY A 76 -3.81 -14.30 -2.71
C GLY A 76 -4.68 -13.05 -2.77
N LEU A 77 -5.61 -12.95 -1.83
CA LEU A 77 -6.54 -11.82 -1.72
C LEU A 77 -6.38 -11.10 -0.39
N LEU A 78 -6.11 -9.79 -0.44
CA LEU A 78 -6.29 -8.89 0.69
C LEU A 78 -7.56 -8.07 0.46
N LEU A 79 -8.35 -7.84 1.51
CA LEU A 79 -9.52 -6.95 1.44
C LEU A 79 -9.37 -5.77 2.39
N ALA A 80 -9.65 -4.57 1.87
CA ALA A 80 -9.70 -3.35 2.65
C ALA A 80 -10.95 -3.32 3.53
N TYR A 81 -10.79 -3.01 4.81
CA TYR A 81 -11.89 -3.00 5.79
C TYR A 81 -12.28 -1.58 6.22
N GLU A 82 -11.37 -0.60 6.05
CA GLU A 82 -11.69 0.80 6.32
C GLU A 82 -12.69 1.38 5.31
N SER A 83 -13.52 2.32 5.78
CA SER A 83 -14.31 3.19 4.90
C SER A 83 -13.38 4.15 4.14
N SER A 84 -13.80 4.59 2.95
CA SER A 84 -13.12 5.66 2.21
C SER A 84 -13.82 7.01 2.44
N GLY A 85 -13.15 8.10 2.03
CA GLY A 85 -13.72 9.43 2.13
C GLY A 85 -13.38 10.12 3.45
N TYR A 86 -12.13 10.04 3.86
CA TYR A 86 -11.63 10.81 4.99
C TYR A 86 -11.91 12.30 4.80
N ASP A 87 -12.39 12.93 5.86
CA ASP A 87 -12.55 14.38 5.90
C ASP A 87 -11.23 15.03 6.29
N ASN A 88 -10.50 15.51 5.28
CA ASN A 88 -9.23 16.21 5.48
C ASN A 88 -9.38 17.58 6.16
N THR A 89 -10.61 18.07 6.34
CA THR A 89 -10.89 19.35 7.02
C THR A 89 -11.05 19.15 8.53
N GLN A 90 -11.21 17.92 8.99
CA GLN A 90 -11.32 17.58 10.40
C GLN A 90 -9.96 17.18 10.98
N PRO A 91 -9.66 17.58 12.22
CA PRO A 91 -8.45 17.15 12.91
C PRO A 91 -8.35 15.61 12.95
N GLY A 92 -7.14 15.11 12.80
CA GLY A 92 -6.85 13.70 12.94
C GLY A 92 -7.23 12.81 11.75
N ARG A 93 -8.02 13.27 10.78
CA ARG A 93 -8.47 12.45 9.63
C ARG A 93 -8.96 11.07 10.08
N LEU A 94 -9.83 11.06 11.11
CA LEU A 94 -10.33 9.81 11.71
C LEU A 94 -11.06 8.96 10.67
N SER A 95 -10.81 7.67 10.70
CA SER A 95 -11.43 6.70 9.81
C SER A 95 -12.52 5.89 10.52
N GLY A 96 -13.41 5.30 9.73
CA GLY A 96 -14.37 4.32 10.18
C GLY A 96 -14.20 2.98 9.45
N LEU A 97 -14.93 1.98 9.90
CA LEU A 97 -15.04 0.69 9.22
C LEU A 97 -16.22 0.70 8.24
N LEU A 98 -16.16 -0.16 7.25
CA LEU A 98 -17.28 -0.43 6.36
C LEU A 98 -18.44 -1.05 7.15
N ARG A 99 -19.56 -0.32 7.29
CA ARG A 99 -20.66 -0.62 8.25
C ARG A 99 -21.31 -1.99 8.09
N HIS A 100 -21.27 -2.57 6.91
CA HIS A 100 -21.89 -3.87 6.61
C HIS A 100 -20.89 -5.02 6.58
N TRP A 101 -19.61 -4.74 6.89
CA TRP A 101 -18.52 -5.70 6.88
C TRP A 101 -17.98 -5.95 8.27
N SER A 102 -17.40 -7.11 8.45
CA SER A 102 -16.59 -7.54 9.59
C SER A 102 -15.42 -8.35 9.05
N VAL A 103 -14.41 -8.60 9.85
CA VAL A 103 -13.30 -9.47 9.48
C VAL A 103 -13.81 -10.83 9.02
N LYS A 104 -14.72 -11.44 9.79
CA LYS A 104 -15.33 -12.73 9.41
C LYS A 104 -16.04 -12.68 8.06
N ARG A 105 -16.83 -11.65 7.79
CA ARG A 105 -17.54 -11.51 6.50
C ARG A 105 -16.56 -11.31 5.33
N LEU A 106 -15.46 -10.58 5.54
CA LEU A 106 -14.41 -10.44 4.52
C LEU A 106 -13.68 -11.76 4.27
N GLN A 107 -13.42 -12.54 5.32
CA GLN A 107 -12.87 -13.89 5.21
C GLN A 107 -13.80 -14.83 4.44
N GLU A 108 -15.11 -14.76 4.68
CA GLU A 108 -16.12 -15.51 3.92
C GLU A 108 -16.17 -15.13 2.43
N GLN A 109 -15.69 -13.93 2.05
CA GLN A 109 -15.49 -13.54 0.65
C GLN A 109 -14.15 -14.02 0.07
N GLY A 110 -13.39 -14.79 0.83
CA GLY A 110 -12.12 -15.37 0.39
C GLY A 110 -10.89 -14.53 0.69
N ALA A 111 -10.99 -13.51 1.56
CA ALA A 111 -9.82 -12.77 2.03
C ALA A 111 -8.83 -13.70 2.73
N ASN A 112 -7.57 -13.64 2.33
CA ASN A 112 -6.46 -14.29 3.02
C ASN A 112 -5.87 -13.37 4.09
N CYS A 113 -6.03 -12.05 3.95
CA CYS A 113 -5.56 -11.04 4.89
C CYS A 113 -6.51 -9.84 4.90
N ILE A 114 -6.56 -9.14 6.02
CA ILE A 114 -7.29 -7.87 6.18
C ILE A 114 -6.31 -6.71 6.08
N LYS A 115 -6.72 -5.61 5.42
CA LYS A 115 -5.92 -4.40 5.35
C LYS A 115 -6.70 -3.20 5.88
N ILE A 116 -6.03 -2.37 6.65
CA ILE A 116 -6.50 -1.05 7.09
C ILE A 116 -5.54 0.02 6.62
N LEU A 117 -6.05 1.09 6.03
CA LEU A 117 -5.35 2.35 5.87
C LEU A 117 -5.71 3.26 7.05
N LEU A 118 -4.68 3.81 7.70
CA LEU A 118 -4.80 4.77 8.78
C LEU A 118 -3.99 6.03 8.44
N TYR A 119 -4.64 7.20 8.37
CA TYR A 119 -3.89 8.46 8.41
C TYR A 119 -3.33 8.65 9.81
N TYR A 120 -2.01 8.79 9.93
CA TYR A 120 -1.34 8.91 11.21
C TYR A 120 -0.19 9.92 11.16
N SER A 121 -0.14 10.77 12.17
CA SER A 121 1.02 11.61 12.44
C SER A 121 1.39 11.47 13.91
N PRO A 122 2.65 11.13 14.23
CA PRO A 122 3.11 11.07 15.62
C PRO A 122 3.08 12.46 16.30
N PHE A 123 2.93 13.52 15.51
CA PHE A 123 2.89 14.91 15.96
C PHE A 123 1.46 15.44 16.12
N GLU A 124 0.44 14.61 15.91
CA GLU A 124 -0.96 14.95 16.13
C GLU A 124 -1.28 15.04 17.63
N ASP A 125 -2.39 15.67 17.97
CA ASP A 125 -2.87 15.74 19.35
C ASP A 125 -2.94 14.33 19.99
N LYS A 126 -2.50 14.27 21.26
CA LYS A 126 -2.42 13.00 21.99
C LYS A 126 -3.75 12.29 22.08
N ALA A 127 -4.85 13.01 22.32
CA ALA A 127 -6.17 12.41 22.46
C ALA A 127 -6.65 11.80 21.12
N ILE A 128 -6.35 12.47 20.01
CA ILE A 128 -6.64 11.96 18.65
C ILE A 128 -5.83 10.69 18.37
N ASN A 129 -4.55 10.67 18.72
CA ASN A 129 -3.73 9.49 18.52
C ASN A 129 -4.14 8.32 19.43
N GLU A 130 -4.55 8.57 20.67
CA GLU A 130 -5.09 7.52 21.56
C GLU A 130 -6.39 6.92 20.99
N GLU A 131 -7.25 7.72 20.36
CA GLU A 131 -8.44 7.19 19.67
C GLU A 131 -8.05 6.26 18.51
N LYS A 132 -7.05 6.64 17.70
CA LYS A 132 -6.52 5.82 16.60
C LYS A 132 -5.87 4.54 17.13
N HIS A 133 -5.10 4.62 18.20
CA HIS A 133 -4.47 3.46 18.83
C HIS A 133 -5.53 2.46 19.27
N ALA A 134 -6.54 2.91 20.03
CA ALA A 134 -7.63 2.05 20.48
C ALA A 134 -8.46 1.47 19.31
N TRP A 135 -8.59 2.21 18.21
CA TRP A 135 -9.28 1.74 17.01
C TRP A 135 -8.52 0.59 16.34
N ILE A 136 -7.21 0.71 16.18
CA ILE A 136 -6.35 -0.33 15.59
C ILE A 136 -6.28 -1.56 16.50
N GLU A 137 -6.19 -1.39 17.83
CA GLU A 137 -6.22 -2.50 18.80
C GLU A 137 -7.49 -3.37 18.62
N ARG A 138 -8.66 -2.74 18.51
CA ARG A 138 -9.93 -3.47 18.31
C ARG A 138 -9.94 -4.26 16.99
N ILE A 139 -9.36 -3.71 15.93
CA ILE A 139 -9.28 -4.40 14.64
C ILE A 139 -8.29 -5.57 14.71
N GLY A 140 -7.14 -5.37 15.36
CA GLY A 140 -6.18 -6.45 15.61
C GLY A 140 -6.78 -7.59 16.42
N ASP A 141 -7.59 -7.27 17.46
CA ASP A 141 -8.32 -8.28 18.24
C ASP A 141 -9.34 -9.02 17.37
N GLU A 142 -10.07 -8.33 16.50
CA GLU A 142 -11.01 -8.96 15.57
C GLU A 142 -10.29 -9.87 14.57
N CYS A 143 -9.12 -9.46 14.05
CA CYS A 143 -8.31 -10.27 13.15
C CYS A 143 -7.77 -11.52 13.86
N ARG A 144 -7.22 -11.39 15.07
CA ARG A 144 -6.76 -12.54 15.88
C ARG A 144 -7.89 -13.52 16.20
N ALA A 145 -9.08 -13.02 16.56
CA ALA A 145 -10.24 -13.85 16.86
C ALA A 145 -10.74 -14.67 15.64
N ASN A 146 -10.41 -14.26 14.43
CA ASN A 146 -10.77 -14.95 13.19
C ASN A 146 -9.56 -15.66 12.53
N ASP A 147 -8.42 -15.70 13.19
CA ASP A 147 -7.19 -16.32 12.69
C ASP A 147 -6.83 -15.86 11.25
N ILE A 148 -6.82 -14.55 11.04
CA ILE A 148 -6.52 -13.95 9.75
C ILE A 148 -5.47 -12.84 9.89
N PRO A 149 -4.39 -12.83 9.05
CA PRO A 149 -3.35 -11.83 9.14
C PRO A 149 -3.84 -10.41 8.88
N PHE A 150 -3.27 -9.47 9.65
CA PHE A 150 -3.61 -8.05 9.61
C PHE A 150 -2.47 -7.20 9.01
N PHE A 151 -2.77 -6.48 7.93
CA PHE A 151 -1.89 -5.51 7.27
C PHE A 151 -2.31 -4.09 7.64
N LEU A 152 -1.45 -3.34 8.28
CA LEU A 152 -1.69 -1.93 8.59
C LEU A 152 -0.89 -1.01 7.67
N GLU A 153 -1.59 -0.05 7.06
CA GLU A 153 -1.03 0.98 6.17
C GLU A 153 -1.12 2.36 6.84
N PRO A 154 -0.13 2.76 7.68
CA PRO A 154 -0.07 4.13 8.16
C PRO A 154 0.40 5.05 7.04
N VAL A 155 -0.39 6.09 6.77
CA VAL A 155 -0.08 7.15 5.79
C VAL A 155 0.12 8.46 6.54
N GLY A 156 1.31 9.03 6.38
CA GLY A 156 1.71 10.24 7.07
C GLY A 156 0.99 11.49 6.57
N TYR A 157 0.76 12.43 7.47
CA TYR A 157 0.28 13.78 7.15
C TYR A 157 0.84 14.80 8.14
N ASP A 158 0.79 16.08 7.76
CA ASP A 158 1.14 17.19 8.64
C ASP A 158 -0.13 17.69 9.34
N PRO A 159 -0.21 17.62 10.71
CA PRO A 159 -1.36 18.13 11.44
C PRO A 159 -1.56 19.65 11.28
N SER A 160 -0.50 20.38 10.98
CA SER A 160 -0.58 21.82 10.71
C SER A 160 -1.16 22.16 9.33
N GLY A 161 -1.37 21.14 8.50
CA GLY A 161 -1.80 21.27 7.11
C GLY A 161 -0.63 21.44 6.15
N GLY A 162 -0.94 21.56 4.87
CA GLY A 162 0.06 21.72 3.82
C GLY A 162 0.00 20.62 2.77
N ASP A 163 0.99 20.62 1.88
CA ASP A 163 1.11 19.62 0.81
C ASP A 163 2.04 18.48 1.25
N GLU A 164 1.48 17.31 1.54
CA GLU A 164 2.25 16.11 1.90
C GLU A 164 3.18 15.62 0.76
N LYS A 165 3.06 16.18 -0.43
CA LYS A 165 3.97 15.91 -1.55
C LYS A 165 5.03 17.00 -1.72
N GLY A 166 4.89 18.10 -0.97
CA GLY A 166 5.76 19.25 -1.03
C GLY A 166 7.08 19.08 -0.27
N PRO A 167 8.03 20.01 -0.49
CA PRO A 167 9.36 19.95 0.13
C PRO A 167 9.33 20.16 1.65
N GLU A 168 8.34 20.88 2.18
CA GLU A 168 8.25 21.11 3.63
C GLU A 168 7.89 19.83 4.36
N PHE A 169 6.89 19.07 3.87
CA PHE A 169 6.59 17.77 4.43
C PHE A 169 7.72 16.76 4.20
N ALA A 170 8.45 16.86 3.09
CA ALA A 170 9.61 16.01 2.84
C ALA A 170 10.62 16.05 4.01
N LYS A 171 10.84 17.21 4.63
CA LYS A 171 11.79 17.36 5.75
C LYS A 171 11.40 16.58 7.00
N ILE A 172 10.11 16.42 7.26
CA ILE A 172 9.59 15.72 8.45
C ILE A 172 9.13 14.27 8.15
N LYS A 173 8.90 13.94 6.88
CA LYS A 173 8.41 12.62 6.45
C LYS A 173 9.22 11.46 7.00
N PRO A 174 10.58 11.48 7.01
CA PRO A 174 11.37 10.38 7.56
C PRO A 174 11.01 10.07 9.01
N GLU A 175 10.84 11.12 9.83
CA GLU A 175 10.49 10.95 11.23
C GLU A 175 9.05 10.47 11.42
N VAL A 176 8.11 10.99 10.60
CA VAL A 176 6.71 10.52 10.58
C VAL A 176 6.65 9.02 10.29
N VAL A 177 7.34 8.56 9.24
CA VAL A 177 7.36 7.13 8.87
C VAL A 177 8.01 6.28 9.95
N LYS A 178 9.19 6.68 10.44
CA LYS A 178 9.92 5.95 11.49
C LYS A 178 9.09 5.81 12.76
N LEU A 179 8.51 6.89 13.27
CA LEU A 179 7.72 6.86 14.50
C LEU A 179 6.39 6.12 14.33
N SER A 180 5.77 6.18 13.15
CA SER A 180 4.60 5.36 12.83
C SER A 180 4.93 3.86 12.86
N MET A 181 6.07 3.46 12.27
CA MET A 181 6.54 2.08 12.32
C MET A 181 6.84 1.66 13.77
N ALA A 182 7.54 2.49 14.53
CA ALA A 182 7.85 2.21 15.94
C ALA A 182 6.59 2.04 16.80
N GLU A 183 5.54 2.82 16.52
CA GLU A 183 4.27 2.71 17.25
C GLU A 183 3.55 1.41 16.89
N PHE A 184 3.22 1.20 15.63
CA PHE A 184 2.33 0.13 15.22
C PHE A 184 2.98 -1.25 15.06
N THR A 185 4.29 -1.37 15.26
CA THR A 185 4.98 -2.65 15.39
C THR A 185 4.83 -3.29 16.77
N LYS A 186 4.23 -2.57 17.76
CA LYS A 186 3.98 -3.09 19.12
C LYS A 186 2.94 -4.19 19.10
N GLU A 187 3.14 -5.23 19.92
CA GLU A 187 2.29 -6.43 19.97
C GLU A 187 0.81 -6.15 20.24
N ARG A 188 0.49 -5.08 21.00
CA ARG A 188 -0.89 -4.73 21.36
C ARG A 188 -1.79 -4.53 20.15
N TYR A 189 -1.23 -4.09 19.01
CA TYR A 189 -2.02 -3.81 17.81
C TYR A 189 -2.37 -5.05 16.97
N GLY A 190 -1.72 -6.19 17.22
CA GLY A 190 -1.96 -7.40 16.44
C GLY A 190 -1.64 -7.27 14.95
N VAL A 191 -0.78 -6.34 14.57
CA VAL A 191 -0.35 -6.15 13.19
C VAL A 191 0.65 -7.23 12.83
N ASP A 192 0.43 -7.93 11.72
CA ASP A 192 1.33 -8.94 11.20
C ASP A 192 2.30 -8.37 10.16
N VAL A 193 1.84 -7.42 9.33
CA VAL A 193 2.68 -6.77 8.31
C VAL A 193 2.38 -5.27 8.27
N MET A 194 3.46 -4.49 8.32
CA MET A 194 3.37 -3.04 8.10
C MET A 194 3.47 -2.74 6.60
N LYS A 195 2.48 -2.07 6.03
CA LYS A 195 2.53 -1.51 4.67
C LYS A 195 2.85 -0.03 4.77
N VAL A 196 4.11 0.33 4.52
CA VAL A 196 4.65 1.65 4.86
C VAL A 196 4.96 2.49 3.63
N GLU A 197 4.92 3.80 3.81
CA GLU A 197 5.45 4.72 2.81
C GLU A 197 6.98 4.59 2.74
N VAL A 198 7.52 4.87 1.55
CA VAL A 198 8.95 5.18 1.41
C VAL A 198 9.27 6.38 2.30
N PRO A 199 10.30 6.29 3.19
CA PRO A 199 10.53 7.32 4.21
C PRO A 199 10.98 8.67 3.66
N VAL A 200 11.37 8.76 2.39
CA VAL A 200 11.80 9.99 1.72
C VAL A 200 10.87 10.37 0.58
N ASN A 201 10.90 11.64 0.18
CA ASN A 201 10.31 12.09 -1.07
C ASN A 201 11.41 12.14 -2.13
N MET A 202 11.37 11.22 -3.12
CA MET A 202 12.41 11.11 -4.15
C MET A 202 12.61 12.40 -4.96
N LYS A 203 11.54 13.20 -5.11
CA LYS A 203 11.63 14.52 -5.76
C LYS A 203 12.47 15.54 -5.00
N CYS A 204 12.77 15.25 -3.73
CA CYS A 204 13.58 16.10 -2.86
C CYS A 204 14.95 15.47 -2.52
N VAL A 205 15.31 14.33 -3.12
CA VAL A 205 16.64 13.69 -2.98
C VAL A 205 17.55 14.20 -4.07
N GLU A 206 18.58 14.98 -3.69
CA GLU A 206 19.58 15.49 -4.63
C GLU A 206 20.35 14.33 -5.30
N GLY A 207 20.42 14.35 -6.63
CA GLY A 207 21.05 13.30 -7.42
C GLY A 207 20.13 12.12 -7.81
N ALA A 208 18.89 12.06 -7.31
CA ALA A 208 17.91 11.11 -7.81
C ALA A 208 17.41 11.50 -9.21
N GLN A 209 17.01 10.53 -10.02
CA GLN A 209 16.41 10.80 -11.35
C GLN A 209 15.09 11.57 -11.22
N ALA A 210 14.34 11.29 -10.13
CA ALA A 210 13.08 11.97 -9.83
C ALA A 210 13.25 13.38 -9.25
N PHE A 211 14.47 13.85 -8.99
CA PHE A 211 14.75 15.13 -8.33
C PHE A 211 14.09 16.31 -9.04
N ALA A 212 13.29 17.09 -8.31
CA ALA A 212 12.51 18.22 -8.85
C ALA A 212 13.08 19.62 -8.51
N GLY A 213 14.36 19.70 -8.15
CA GLY A 213 15.08 20.96 -7.95
C GLY A 213 15.04 21.52 -6.53
N THR A 214 14.20 21.00 -5.61
CA THR A 214 14.20 21.42 -4.21
C THR A 214 14.75 20.31 -3.32
N LYS A 215 15.95 20.51 -2.79
CA LYS A 215 16.63 19.53 -1.95
C LYS A 215 16.07 19.51 -0.53
N ALA A 216 15.71 18.33 -0.05
CA ALA A 216 15.54 18.04 1.37
C ALA A 216 16.67 17.14 1.90
N TYR A 217 17.21 16.24 1.04
CA TYR A 217 18.26 15.29 1.41
C TYR A 217 19.25 15.07 0.26
N THR A 218 20.48 14.68 0.61
CA THR A 218 21.41 13.96 -0.29
C THR A 218 20.98 12.49 -0.41
N GLN A 219 21.60 11.72 -1.32
CA GLN A 219 21.36 10.27 -1.40
C GLN A 219 21.80 9.54 -0.12
N ASP A 220 22.93 9.93 0.46
CA ASP A 220 23.43 9.32 1.70
C ASP A 220 22.49 9.58 2.89
N GLU A 221 22.00 10.81 3.04
CA GLU A 221 20.98 11.15 4.05
C GLU A 221 19.68 10.36 3.82
N ALA A 222 19.25 10.22 2.56
CA ALA A 222 18.08 9.43 2.21
C ALA A 222 18.27 7.96 2.59
N MET A 223 19.43 7.35 2.31
CA MET A 223 19.75 5.98 2.74
C MET A 223 19.77 5.83 4.26
N GLU A 224 20.26 6.84 5.00
CA GLU A 224 20.18 6.84 6.48
C GLU A 224 18.72 6.83 6.96
N HIS A 225 17.82 7.57 6.31
CA HIS A 225 16.40 7.55 6.66
C HIS A 225 15.75 6.19 6.42
N PHE A 226 16.13 5.48 5.34
CA PHE A 226 15.68 4.08 5.13
C PHE A 226 16.16 3.17 6.25
N ARG A 227 17.45 3.25 6.63
CA ARG A 227 18.01 2.46 7.72
C ARG A 227 17.36 2.75 9.07
N ALA A 228 17.16 4.05 9.38
CA ALA A 228 16.53 4.47 10.63
C ALA A 228 15.07 4.00 10.76
N ALA A 229 14.30 4.05 9.66
CA ALA A 229 12.94 3.56 9.64
C ALA A 229 12.88 2.02 9.78
N ALA A 230 13.76 1.29 9.09
CA ALA A 230 13.81 -0.16 9.19
C ALA A 230 14.27 -0.67 10.57
N ALA A 231 15.17 0.07 11.24
CA ALA A 231 15.73 -0.33 12.54
C ALA A 231 14.70 -0.39 13.68
N VAL A 232 13.58 0.29 13.56
CA VAL A 232 12.50 0.28 14.58
C VAL A 232 11.43 -0.78 14.31
N ALA A 233 11.46 -1.43 13.14
CA ALA A 233 10.47 -2.44 12.78
C ALA A 233 10.77 -3.79 13.47
N THR A 234 9.83 -4.30 14.25
CA THR A 234 9.88 -5.67 14.83
C THR A 234 8.96 -6.64 14.11
N LYS A 235 8.26 -6.16 13.09
CA LYS A 235 7.38 -6.93 12.20
C LYS A 235 7.87 -6.81 10.75
N PRO A 236 7.55 -7.76 9.87
CA PRO A 236 7.83 -7.60 8.45
C PRO A 236 7.13 -6.34 7.92
N PHE A 237 7.80 -5.63 7.02
CA PHE A 237 7.20 -4.47 6.36
C PHE A 237 7.41 -4.51 4.85
N ILE A 238 6.47 -3.92 4.15
CA ILE A 238 6.43 -3.80 2.69
C ILE A 238 6.20 -2.35 2.30
N TYR A 239 6.72 -1.93 1.15
CA TYR A 239 6.55 -0.56 0.68
C TYR A 239 5.28 -0.37 -0.17
N LEU A 240 4.68 0.82 -0.08
CA LEU A 240 3.61 1.30 -0.93
C LEU A 240 4.12 2.39 -1.90
N SER A 241 3.48 2.50 -3.06
CA SER A 241 3.92 3.44 -4.11
C SER A 241 3.40 4.87 -3.94
N ALA A 242 2.54 5.18 -2.98
CA ALA A 242 1.95 6.52 -2.72
C ALA A 242 1.37 7.23 -3.96
N GLY A 243 1.19 6.54 -5.09
CA GLY A 243 0.70 7.09 -6.34
C GLY A 243 1.74 7.85 -7.18
N VAL A 244 3.03 7.68 -6.91
CA VAL A 244 4.12 8.16 -7.76
C VAL A 244 4.18 7.38 -9.08
N SER A 245 5.05 7.77 -10.02
CA SER A 245 5.26 7.03 -11.26
C SER A 245 5.95 5.67 -11.02
N ASN A 246 5.91 4.76 -12.00
CA ASN A 246 6.64 3.49 -11.93
C ASN A 246 8.15 3.73 -11.77
N ALA A 247 8.72 4.64 -12.56
CA ALA A 247 10.14 4.99 -12.49
C ALA A 247 10.54 5.54 -11.10
N GLU A 248 9.77 6.47 -10.53
CA GLU A 248 10.04 7.01 -9.20
C GLU A 248 9.93 5.93 -8.11
N PHE A 249 8.96 5.02 -8.21
CA PHE A 249 8.82 3.95 -7.24
C PHE A 249 9.95 2.91 -7.34
N THR A 250 10.33 2.51 -8.55
CA THR A 250 11.44 1.57 -8.75
C THR A 250 12.79 2.17 -8.36
N GLU A 251 12.98 3.47 -8.55
CA GLU A 251 14.16 4.19 -8.03
C GLU A 251 14.19 4.19 -6.49
N SER A 252 13.04 4.42 -5.83
CA SER A 252 12.98 4.37 -4.37
C SER A 252 13.23 2.96 -3.81
N LEU A 253 12.80 1.91 -4.49
CA LEU A 253 13.11 0.52 -4.12
C LEU A 253 14.60 0.19 -4.32
N GLN A 254 15.23 0.74 -5.37
CA GLN A 254 16.66 0.60 -5.56
C GLN A 254 17.42 1.26 -4.40
N LEU A 255 17.04 2.47 -4.01
CA LEU A 255 17.67 3.17 -2.89
C LEU A 255 17.48 2.43 -1.56
N ALA A 256 16.31 1.80 -1.33
CA ALA A 256 16.08 0.91 -0.20
C ALA A 256 17.05 -0.29 -0.21
N THR A 257 17.25 -0.91 -1.38
CA THR A 257 18.22 -2.01 -1.56
C THR A 257 19.64 -1.56 -1.29
N ASP A 258 20.07 -0.43 -1.86
CA ASP A 258 21.41 0.13 -1.70
C ASP A 258 21.70 0.53 -0.24
N SER A 259 20.66 0.91 0.51
CA SER A 259 20.77 1.17 1.94
C SER A 259 20.96 -0.10 2.80
N GLY A 260 20.80 -1.29 2.22
CA GLY A 260 20.93 -2.58 2.91
C GLY A 260 19.71 -2.98 3.75
N VAL A 261 18.59 -2.28 3.60
CA VAL A 261 17.35 -2.52 4.35
C VAL A 261 16.69 -3.85 3.96
N LYS A 262 16.22 -4.60 4.96
CA LYS A 262 15.54 -5.88 4.81
C LYS A 262 14.02 -5.68 4.84
N PHE A 263 13.43 -5.24 3.72
CA PHE A 263 11.99 -5.18 3.55
C PHE A 263 11.45 -6.47 2.93
N SER A 264 10.17 -6.78 3.17
CA SER A 264 9.58 -8.07 2.76
C SER A 264 8.77 -8.00 1.45
N GLY A 265 8.89 -6.91 0.73
CA GLY A 265 8.23 -6.75 -0.57
C GLY A 265 7.49 -5.44 -0.74
N VAL A 266 6.45 -5.48 -1.57
CA VAL A 266 5.63 -4.32 -1.91
C VAL A 266 4.14 -4.68 -1.97
N LEU A 267 3.29 -3.66 -1.81
CA LEU A 267 1.90 -3.71 -2.22
C LEU A 267 1.66 -2.48 -3.10
N CYS A 268 1.83 -2.68 -4.41
CA CYS A 268 1.97 -1.62 -5.41
C CYS A 268 0.67 -1.45 -6.21
N GLY A 269 0.13 -0.25 -6.23
CA GLY A 269 -1.09 0.07 -6.96
C GLY A 269 -0.85 0.99 -8.15
N ARG A 270 -1.12 2.27 -7.96
CA ARG A 270 -1.16 3.29 -9.02
C ARG A 270 0.10 3.37 -9.90
N ALA A 271 1.27 3.03 -9.36
CA ALA A 271 2.50 3.00 -10.16
C ALA A 271 2.48 1.92 -11.26
N THR A 272 1.55 0.96 -11.22
CA THR A 272 1.45 -0.07 -12.26
C THR A 272 0.33 0.18 -13.27
N TRP A 273 -0.76 0.85 -12.88
CA TRP A 273 -1.96 0.95 -13.73
C TRP A 273 -2.52 2.38 -13.93
N LYS A 274 -2.05 3.42 -13.22
CA LYS A 274 -2.70 4.75 -13.26
C LYS A 274 -2.64 5.42 -14.63
N GLU A 275 -1.58 5.17 -15.41
CA GLU A 275 -1.45 5.74 -16.76
C GLU A 275 -2.45 5.11 -17.76
N GLY A 276 -3.05 3.99 -17.42
CA GLY A 276 -4.17 3.38 -18.16
C GLY A 276 -5.54 4.03 -17.89
N ILE A 277 -5.66 4.91 -16.86
CA ILE A 277 -6.93 5.61 -16.57
C ILE A 277 -7.44 6.41 -17.78
N PRO A 278 -6.62 7.24 -18.46
CA PRO A 278 -7.06 7.94 -19.66
C PRO A 278 -7.47 7.01 -20.81
N VAL A 279 -6.78 5.87 -20.96
CA VAL A 279 -7.11 4.87 -21.99
C VAL A 279 -8.49 4.28 -21.74
N TYR A 280 -8.76 3.81 -20.51
CA TYR A 280 -10.08 3.30 -20.14
C TYR A 280 -11.17 4.37 -20.34
N ALA A 281 -10.92 5.58 -19.86
CA ALA A 281 -11.92 6.65 -19.86
C ALA A 281 -12.32 7.11 -21.26
N LYS A 282 -11.39 7.10 -22.21
CA LYS A 282 -11.58 7.62 -23.59
C LYS A 282 -11.87 6.53 -24.62
N GLU A 283 -11.27 5.35 -24.45
CA GLU A 283 -11.25 4.28 -25.44
C GLU A 283 -11.95 3.00 -24.98
N GLY A 284 -12.30 2.93 -23.68
CA GLY A 284 -13.06 1.82 -23.10
C GLY A 284 -12.20 0.62 -22.67
N VAL A 285 -12.92 -0.42 -22.23
CA VAL A 285 -12.32 -1.59 -21.57
C VAL A 285 -11.35 -2.38 -22.45
N SER A 286 -11.66 -2.53 -23.73
CA SER A 286 -10.84 -3.31 -24.67
C SER A 286 -9.46 -2.69 -24.87
N ALA A 287 -9.40 -1.37 -25.12
CA ALA A 287 -8.15 -0.63 -25.25
C ALA A 287 -7.36 -0.64 -23.93
N PHE A 288 -8.04 -0.49 -22.80
CA PHE A 288 -7.42 -0.57 -21.48
C PHE A 288 -6.82 -1.94 -21.19
N ARG A 289 -7.49 -3.03 -21.57
CA ARG A 289 -6.95 -4.38 -21.49
C ARG A 289 -5.64 -4.51 -22.27
N THR A 290 -5.63 -4.09 -23.52
CA THR A 290 -4.42 -4.12 -24.38
C THR A 290 -3.29 -3.30 -23.76
N TRP A 291 -3.60 -2.13 -23.20
CA TRP A 291 -2.62 -1.31 -22.49
C TRP A 291 -2.08 -2.01 -21.23
N LEU A 292 -2.94 -2.67 -20.45
CA LEU A 292 -2.50 -3.42 -19.27
C LEU A 292 -1.62 -4.60 -19.63
N GLU A 293 -1.96 -5.35 -20.70
CA GLU A 293 -1.18 -6.50 -21.18
C GLU A 293 0.23 -6.12 -21.67
N SER A 294 0.44 -4.87 -22.10
CA SER A 294 1.74 -4.31 -22.46
C SER A 294 2.35 -3.51 -21.32
N GLU A 295 1.90 -2.27 -21.13
CA GLU A 295 2.49 -1.31 -20.21
C GLU A 295 2.26 -1.66 -18.73
N GLY A 296 1.05 -2.12 -18.38
CA GLY A 296 0.73 -2.52 -17.02
C GLY A 296 1.59 -3.70 -16.56
N VAL A 297 1.74 -4.72 -17.42
CA VAL A 297 2.60 -5.88 -17.18
C VAL A 297 4.07 -5.49 -17.13
N ALA A 298 4.54 -4.64 -18.02
CA ALA A 298 5.90 -4.11 -17.95
C ALA A 298 6.15 -3.37 -16.62
N ASN A 299 5.21 -2.55 -16.20
CA ASN A 299 5.31 -1.79 -14.94
C ASN A 299 5.36 -2.69 -13.70
N ILE A 300 4.53 -3.73 -13.61
CA ILE A 300 4.57 -4.64 -12.45
C ILE A 300 5.84 -5.48 -12.45
N ASN A 301 6.33 -5.90 -13.62
CA ASN A 301 7.58 -6.64 -13.74
C ASN A 301 8.78 -5.77 -13.35
N ASN A 302 8.82 -4.50 -13.76
CA ASN A 302 9.86 -3.55 -13.32
C ASN A 302 9.92 -3.41 -11.79
N VAL A 303 8.76 -3.44 -11.12
CA VAL A 303 8.70 -3.45 -9.65
C VAL A 303 9.22 -4.78 -9.09
N ASN A 304 8.79 -5.92 -9.66
CA ASN A 304 9.23 -7.24 -9.21
C ASN A 304 10.74 -7.44 -9.34
N ASP A 305 11.36 -6.88 -10.38
CA ASP A 305 12.82 -6.92 -10.59
C ASP A 305 13.60 -6.23 -9.45
N ARG A 306 12.98 -5.27 -8.76
CA ARG A 306 13.55 -4.59 -7.60
C ARG A 306 13.39 -5.37 -6.28
N LEU A 307 12.69 -6.51 -6.29
CA LEU A 307 12.46 -7.34 -5.11
C LEU A 307 13.44 -8.51 -4.97
N GLN A 308 14.50 -8.56 -5.79
CA GLN A 308 15.49 -9.65 -5.74
C GLN A 308 16.20 -9.74 -4.38
N THR A 309 16.41 -8.61 -3.71
CA THR A 309 17.06 -8.51 -2.40
C THR A 309 16.08 -8.45 -1.23
N ALA A 310 14.76 -8.45 -1.51
CA ALA A 310 13.73 -8.46 -0.47
C ALA A 310 13.81 -9.72 0.39
N SER A 311 13.61 -9.55 1.69
CA SER A 311 13.67 -10.63 2.68
C SER A 311 12.32 -11.34 2.76
N PRO A 312 12.30 -12.67 3.00
CA PRO A 312 11.07 -13.38 3.31
C PRO A 312 10.37 -12.77 4.52
N TRP A 313 9.03 -12.67 4.49
CA TRP A 313 8.27 -12.12 5.61
C TRP A 313 8.51 -12.87 6.93
N TYR A 314 8.70 -14.18 6.87
CA TYR A 314 8.92 -15.02 8.04
C TYR A 314 10.28 -14.78 8.72
N ALA A 315 11.27 -14.25 8.01
CA ALA A 315 12.57 -13.91 8.58
C ALA A 315 12.48 -12.83 9.66
N ALA A 316 11.51 -11.93 9.59
CA ALA A 316 11.27 -10.92 10.62
C ALA A 316 10.77 -11.53 11.95
N TYR A 317 10.24 -12.75 11.89
CA TYR A 317 9.85 -13.55 13.08
C TYR A 317 10.93 -14.54 13.53
N GLY A 318 12.14 -14.46 12.95
CA GLY A 318 13.24 -15.36 13.28
C GLY A 318 13.06 -16.78 12.74
N ALA A 319 12.16 -16.99 11.77
CA ALA A 319 11.91 -18.30 11.18
C ALA A 319 12.67 -18.49 9.86
N ASP A 320 13.10 -19.72 9.59
CA ASP A 320 13.82 -20.09 8.37
C ASP A 320 12.85 -20.46 7.22
N SER A 321 11.60 -20.73 7.53
CA SER A 321 10.56 -21.03 6.54
C SER A 321 9.20 -20.60 7.03
N ALA A 322 8.27 -20.42 6.09
CA ALA A 322 6.86 -20.12 6.39
C ALA A 322 6.13 -21.27 7.11
N ASP A 323 6.64 -22.51 7.00
CA ASP A 323 6.03 -23.71 7.59
C ASP A 323 6.17 -23.78 9.11
N VAL A 324 7.19 -23.10 9.65
CA VAL A 324 7.45 -23.03 11.10
C VAL A 324 6.43 -22.13 11.81
N LEU A 325 5.81 -21.20 11.09
CA LEU A 325 4.85 -20.20 11.60
C LEU A 325 3.40 -20.52 11.23
N ALA A 326 3.12 -21.71 10.70
CA ALA A 326 1.80 -22.15 10.27
C ALA A 326 1.01 -22.84 11.38
#